data_437b1b18303840f029b347f619454c5e
#
_entry.id   437b1b18303840f029b347f619454c5e
#
_cell.length_a   1.000
_cell.length_b   1.000
_cell.length_c   1.000
_cell.angle_alpha   90.00
_cell.angle_beta   90.00
_cell.angle_gamma   90.00
#
_symmetry.space_group_name_H-M   'P 1'
#
loop_
_entity.id
_entity.type
_entity.pdbx_description
1 polymer ?
#
loop_
_entity_poly.entity_id
_entity_poly.type
_entity_poly.pdbx_seq_one_letter_code
_entity_poly.pdbx_strand_id
1 'polypeptide(L)'
;MPDPSSSDAERFPRLCEGWALTPEQVETFFALSSEMDSRAYHHEYDTAPCMIEGELVDGGREWAFHINGAAKGYWSDGGDTRYFGCTAAACDALVLVPHIGMDP
;
A
#
# COMPACT_ATOMS: atom_id res chain seq x y z
N MET A 1 -19.46 8.24 21.63
CA MET A 1 -18.04 8.30 21.76
C MET A 1 -17.36 7.53 20.69
N PRO A 2 -16.52 8.16 19.92
CA PRO A 2 -15.88 7.45 18.85
C PRO A 2 -14.88 6.47 19.43
N ASP A 3 -14.70 5.36 18.74
CA ASP A 3 -13.73 4.41 19.20
C ASP A 3 -12.35 4.85 18.72
N PRO A 4 -11.30 4.25 19.21
CA PRO A 4 -9.94 4.67 18.87
C PRO A 4 -9.62 4.61 17.40
N SER A 5 -10.20 3.66 16.68
CA SER A 5 -9.90 3.60 15.27
C SER A 5 -10.61 4.69 14.51
N SER A 6 -11.75 5.13 14.98
CA SER A 6 -12.42 6.26 14.37
C SER A 6 -11.63 7.53 14.57
N SER A 7 -10.92 7.65 15.67
CA SER A 7 -10.14 8.82 15.93
C SER A 7 -9.11 9.07 14.87
N ASP A 8 -8.46 8.03 14.40
CA ASP A 8 -7.45 8.20 13.36
C ASP A 8 -8.09 8.66 12.07
N ALA A 9 -9.23 8.12 11.72
CA ALA A 9 -9.93 8.53 10.52
C ALA A 9 -10.37 9.98 10.63
N GLU A 10 -10.78 10.41 11.80
CA GLU A 10 -11.16 11.79 12.00
C GLU A 10 -9.97 12.72 11.95
N ARG A 11 -8.81 12.23 12.38
CA ARG A 11 -7.62 13.04 12.39
C ARG A 11 -7.08 13.28 10.98
N PHE A 12 -7.22 12.29 10.09
CA PHE A 12 -6.65 12.39 8.76
C PHE A 12 -7.69 12.20 7.66
N PRO A 13 -8.89 12.74 7.81
CA PRO A 13 -9.91 12.47 6.79
C PRO A 13 -9.55 13.03 5.44
N ARG A 14 -8.83 14.14 5.42
CA ARG A 14 -8.48 14.74 4.14
C ARG A 14 -7.33 14.04 3.46
N LEU A 15 -6.48 13.41 4.23
CA LEU A 15 -5.38 12.66 3.66
C LEU A 15 -5.91 11.51 2.82
N CYS A 16 -6.93 10.82 3.31
CA CYS A 16 -7.48 9.67 2.62
C CYS A 16 -8.55 10.02 1.61
N GLU A 17 -9.11 11.20 1.73
CA GLU A 17 -10.26 11.57 0.93
C GLU A 17 -9.90 11.65 -0.53
N GLY A 18 -10.65 10.97 -1.38
CA GLY A 18 -10.41 11.01 -2.81
C GLY A 18 -9.26 10.16 -3.29
N TRP A 19 -8.55 9.48 -2.39
CA TRP A 19 -7.46 8.63 -2.84
C TRP A 19 -8.01 7.31 -3.35
N ALA A 20 -7.79 7.05 -4.62
CA ALA A 20 -8.23 5.82 -5.25
C ALA A 20 -7.31 5.52 -6.40
N LEU A 21 -7.22 4.26 -6.77
CA LEU A 21 -6.40 3.85 -7.91
C LEU A 21 -7.26 3.03 -8.87
N THR A 22 -7.06 3.25 -10.15
CA THR A 22 -7.70 2.43 -11.17
C THR A 22 -6.99 1.08 -11.21
N PRO A 23 -7.61 0.06 -11.81
CA PRO A 23 -6.93 -1.23 -11.94
C PRO A 23 -5.58 -1.10 -12.64
N GLU A 24 -5.46 -0.21 -13.61
CA GLU A 24 -4.20 -0.01 -14.32
C GLU A 24 -3.16 0.59 -13.41
N GLN A 25 -3.58 1.51 -12.55
CA GLN A 25 -2.66 2.11 -11.60
C GLN A 25 -2.20 1.10 -10.55
N VAL A 26 -3.09 0.21 -10.14
CA VAL A 26 -2.73 -0.85 -9.22
C VAL A 26 -1.67 -1.75 -9.85
N GLU A 27 -1.86 -2.11 -11.11
CA GLU A 27 -0.88 -2.92 -11.82
C GLU A 27 0.46 -2.21 -11.88
N THR A 28 0.43 -0.93 -12.19
CA THR A 28 1.65 -0.14 -12.27
C THR A 28 2.36 -0.09 -10.94
N PHE A 29 1.61 0.11 -9.87
CA PHE A 29 2.20 0.16 -8.53
C PHE A 29 2.96 -1.13 -8.24
N PHE A 30 2.33 -2.28 -8.44
CA PHE A 30 2.98 -3.54 -8.11
C PHE A 30 4.09 -3.87 -9.11
N ALA A 31 3.97 -3.45 -10.37
CA ALA A 31 5.02 -3.68 -11.35
C ALA A 31 6.29 -2.90 -11.01
N LEU A 32 6.12 -1.72 -10.40
CA LEU A 32 7.27 -0.90 -10.01
C LEU A 32 7.80 -1.26 -8.64
N SER A 33 7.03 -2.01 -7.87
CA SER A 33 7.41 -2.37 -6.51
C SER A 33 8.42 -3.50 -6.50
N SER A 34 9.16 -3.59 -5.40
CA SER A 34 10.06 -4.71 -5.15
C SER A 34 9.47 -5.56 -4.05
N GLU A 35 9.60 -6.87 -4.20
CA GLU A 35 9.12 -7.77 -3.17
C GLU A 35 10.10 -7.77 -2.01
N MET A 36 9.58 -7.87 -0.79
CA MET A 36 10.40 -7.82 0.40
C MET A 36 9.83 -8.75 1.46
N ASP A 37 10.58 -9.01 2.53
CA ASP A 37 10.06 -9.80 3.62
C ASP A 37 9.24 -8.91 4.57
N SER A 38 8.55 -9.54 5.52
CA SER A 38 7.67 -8.79 6.40
C SER A 38 8.43 -7.83 7.30
N ARG A 39 9.67 -8.13 7.60
CA ARG A 39 10.46 -7.27 8.45
C ARG A 39 10.73 -5.94 7.76
N ALA A 40 11.16 -5.98 6.50
CA ALA A 40 11.38 -4.76 5.75
C ALA A 40 10.08 -3.98 5.59
N TYR A 41 8.99 -4.68 5.33
CA TYR A 41 7.69 -4.06 5.16
C TYR A 41 7.30 -3.26 6.41
N HIS A 42 7.53 -3.81 7.58
CA HIS A 42 7.11 -3.16 8.82
C HIS A 42 8.12 -2.15 9.35
N HIS A 43 9.40 -2.31 9.01
CA HIS A 43 10.45 -1.50 9.61
C HIS A 43 11.03 -0.45 8.68
N GLU A 44 10.95 -0.66 7.38
CA GLU A 44 11.58 0.26 6.44
C GLU A 44 10.61 1.22 5.77
N TYR A 45 9.31 1.01 5.95
CA TYR A 45 8.29 1.85 5.35
C TYR A 45 7.36 2.38 6.43
N ASP A 46 6.93 3.63 6.23
CA ASP A 46 5.93 4.20 7.12
C ASP A 46 4.60 3.49 6.93
N THR A 47 3.66 3.74 7.81
CA THR A 47 2.31 3.23 7.68
C THR A 47 1.35 4.41 7.69
N ALA A 48 0.60 4.55 6.62
CA ALA A 48 -0.43 5.59 6.54
C ALA A 48 -1.77 5.02 6.99
N PRO A 49 -2.71 5.87 7.40
CA PRO A 49 -4.02 5.36 7.84
C PRO A 49 -4.95 4.96 6.70
N CYS A 50 -4.53 5.13 5.46
CA CYS A 50 -5.36 4.87 4.29
C CYS A 50 -4.91 3.62 3.56
N MET A 51 -5.87 2.85 3.06
CA MET A 51 -5.57 1.61 2.39
C MET A 51 -6.54 1.38 1.26
N ILE A 52 -6.05 0.87 0.15
CA ILE A 52 -6.87 0.44 -0.98
C ILE A 52 -6.81 -1.08 -1.02
N GLU A 53 -7.96 -1.71 -1.14
CA GLU A 53 -8.08 -3.16 -1.15
C GLU A 53 -8.79 -3.64 -2.40
N GLY A 54 -8.45 -4.81 -2.85
CA GLY A 54 -9.11 -5.42 -4.00
C GLY A 54 -8.57 -6.81 -4.24
N GLU A 55 -8.80 -7.29 -5.47
CA GLU A 55 -8.38 -8.63 -5.84
C GLU A 55 -7.64 -8.58 -7.16
N LEU A 56 -6.68 -9.47 -7.32
CA LEU A 56 -5.95 -9.59 -8.56
C LEU A 56 -5.65 -11.05 -8.85
N VAL A 57 -5.24 -11.31 -10.09
CA VAL A 57 -4.85 -12.65 -10.50
C VAL A 57 -3.41 -12.57 -10.99
N ASP A 58 -2.57 -13.45 -10.50
CA ASP A 58 -1.20 -13.53 -10.95
C ASP A 58 -0.83 -14.99 -11.16
N GLY A 59 -0.44 -15.32 -12.38
CA GLY A 59 -0.05 -16.68 -12.71
C GLY A 59 -1.19 -17.68 -12.53
N GLY A 60 -2.44 -17.25 -12.75
CA GLY A 60 -3.59 -18.11 -12.59
C GLY A 60 -4.05 -18.29 -11.16
N ARG A 61 -3.45 -17.55 -10.22
CA ARG A 61 -3.78 -17.64 -8.80
C ARG A 61 -4.42 -16.34 -8.37
N GLU A 62 -5.47 -16.42 -7.58
CA GLU A 62 -6.18 -15.23 -7.10
C GLU A 62 -5.60 -14.77 -5.79
N TRP A 63 -5.43 -13.47 -5.67
CA TRP A 63 -4.88 -12.84 -4.48
C TRP A 63 -5.74 -11.67 -4.07
N ALA A 64 -5.88 -11.48 -2.77
CA ALA A 64 -6.41 -10.22 -2.24
C ALA A 64 -5.23 -9.28 -2.07
N PHE A 65 -5.36 -8.04 -2.52
CA PHE A 65 -4.26 -7.10 -2.35
C PHE A 65 -4.65 -5.95 -1.44
N HIS A 66 -3.64 -5.35 -0.84
CA HIS A 66 -3.78 -4.17 -0.01
C HIS A 66 -2.65 -3.23 -0.37
N ILE A 67 -2.99 -1.96 -0.62
CA ILE A 67 -1.98 -0.93 -0.86
C ILE A 67 -2.14 0.12 0.21
N ASN A 68 -1.11 0.30 1.02
CA ASN A 68 -1.10 1.33 2.04
C ASN A 68 -0.63 2.63 1.41
N GLY A 69 -1.18 3.74 1.85
CA GLY A 69 -0.83 5.05 1.30
C GLY A 69 0.62 5.45 1.47
N ALA A 70 1.41 4.68 2.20
CA ALA A 70 2.83 4.95 2.39
C ALA A 70 3.71 4.12 1.46
N ALA A 71 3.25 3.84 0.26
CA ALA A 71 4.02 3.22 -0.82
C ALA A 71 4.39 1.77 -0.55
N LYS A 72 3.54 1.05 0.17
CA LYS A 72 3.76 -0.37 0.41
C LYS A 72 2.44 -1.11 0.28
N GLY A 73 2.52 -2.41 0.07
CA GLY A 73 1.33 -3.22 -0.05
C GLY A 73 1.65 -4.67 0.11
N TYR A 74 0.61 -5.50 0.12
CA TYR A 74 0.83 -6.92 0.18
C TYR A 74 -0.29 -7.66 -0.53
N TRP A 75 0.00 -8.90 -0.91
CA TRP A 75 -0.97 -9.82 -1.47
C TRP A 75 -1.15 -10.97 -0.50
N SER A 76 -2.37 -11.47 -0.38
CA SER A 76 -2.65 -12.62 0.47
C SER A 76 -3.66 -13.52 -0.23
N ASP A 77 -3.44 -14.83 -0.13
CA ASP A 77 -4.41 -15.77 -0.68
C ASP A 77 -4.99 -16.66 0.42
N GLY A 78 -4.82 -16.26 1.66
CA GLY A 78 -5.32 -17.02 2.79
C GLY A 78 -4.28 -17.96 3.38
N GLY A 79 -3.24 -18.28 2.62
CA GLY A 79 -2.17 -19.14 3.11
C GLY A 79 -0.82 -18.47 3.03
N ASP A 80 -0.58 -17.79 1.92
CA ASP A 80 0.68 -17.11 1.70
C ASP A 80 0.47 -15.61 1.68
N THR A 81 1.51 -14.87 2.04
CA THR A 81 1.50 -13.41 1.97
C THR A 81 2.79 -12.95 1.32
N ARG A 82 2.66 -12.04 0.38
CA ARG A 82 3.82 -11.45 -0.30
C ARG A 82 3.79 -9.95 -0.06
N TYR A 83 4.92 -9.39 0.34
CA TYR A 83 5.02 -7.98 0.69
C TYR A 83 5.78 -7.22 -0.38
N PHE A 84 5.35 -6.00 -0.64
CA PHE A 84 5.91 -5.17 -1.70
C PHE A 84 6.09 -3.73 -1.22
N GLY A 85 7.08 -3.07 -1.75
CA GLY A 85 7.27 -1.65 -1.50
C GLY A 85 7.79 -0.97 -2.75
N CYS A 86 7.38 0.26 -2.97
CA CYS A 86 7.81 1.00 -4.15
C CYS A 86 8.64 2.21 -3.76
N THR A 87 9.89 2.24 -4.21
CA THR A 87 10.73 3.40 -4.02
C THR A 87 10.94 4.16 -5.32
N ALA A 88 10.31 3.72 -6.41
CA ALA A 88 10.46 4.38 -7.71
C ALA A 88 9.73 5.72 -7.69
N ALA A 89 10.34 6.72 -8.31
CA ALA A 89 9.73 8.04 -8.37
C ALA A 89 8.37 7.99 -9.05
N ALA A 90 8.16 7.06 -9.97
CA ALA A 90 6.88 6.96 -10.65
C ALA A 90 5.74 6.56 -9.73
N CYS A 91 6.04 6.00 -8.56
CA CYS A 91 5.00 5.66 -7.60
C CYS A 91 4.52 6.87 -6.80
N ASP A 92 5.27 7.96 -6.81
CA ASP A 92 4.92 9.13 -6.00
C ASP A 92 3.53 9.63 -6.32
N ALA A 93 3.13 9.56 -7.58
CA ALA A 93 1.81 10.04 -7.98
C ALA A 93 0.70 9.06 -7.62
N LEU A 94 1.04 7.86 -7.18
CA LEU A 94 0.06 6.83 -6.90
C LEU A 94 -0.22 6.69 -5.41
N VAL A 95 0.59 7.31 -4.56
CA VAL A 95 0.49 7.12 -3.11
C VAL A 95 0.38 8.46 -2.41
N LEU A 96 0.09 8.41 -1.11
CA LEU A 96 -0.09 9.62 -0.33
C LEU A 96 1.21 10.06 0.35
N VAL A 97 1.99 9.09 0.79
CA VAL A 97 3.25 9.35 1.48
C VAL A 97 4.32 8.56 0.75
N PRO A 98 5.02 9.17 -0.19
CA PRO A 98 6.04 8.45 -0.94
C PRO A 98 7.18 8.00 -0.02
N HIS A 99 7.75 6.85 -0.37
CA HIS A 99 8.91 6.39 0.36
C HIS A 99 10.13 7.11 -0.19
N ILE A 100 10.73 7.98 0.63
CA ILE A 100 11.82 8.79 0.18
C ILE A 100 13.11 8.06 0.26
N GLY A 101 13.15 6.89 0.64
CA GLY A 101 14.35 6.13 0.75
C GLY A 101 15.14 6.67 1.88
N MET A 102 16.27 6.44 1.95
CA MET A 102 17.04 6.91 2.93
C MET A 102 17.75 7.99 2.51
N ASP A 103 17.67 8.52 1.60
CA ASP A 103 18.31 9.48 1.25
C ASP A 103 18.94 10.09 1.96
N PRO A 104 19.60 10.02 1.73
CA PRO A 104 20.58 10.59 2.10
C PRO A 104 20.63 11.58 1.89
#